data_d763f35787decdec6178df4e8fb1769b
#
_entry.id   d763f35787decdec6178df4e8fb1769b
#
_cell.length_a   1.000
_cell.length_b   1.000
_cell.length_c   1.000
_cell.angle_alpha   90.00
_cell.angle_beta   90.00
_cell.angle_gamma   90.00
#
_symmetry.space_group_name_H-M   'P 1'
#
loop_
_entity.id
_entity.type
_entity.pdbx_description
1 polymer ?
#
loop_
_entity_poly.entity_id
_entity_poly.type
_entity_poly.pdbx_seq_one_letter_code
_entity_poly.pdbx_strand_id
1 'polypeptide(L)'
;MFFFNIIDIIFLGDKLMKKLIRFLIIILLIVVYIYRTEIISFSVTTVTDNIKVDPPSSNNYKKDYTFAFASNTDNFHPKNKQDIINILYTTLNSGEDDFSFYCTRDYSTCLDDIKDISQNQDLLSTINNMVSPYNSYKKLYITTSTYGKANIKIDKLYTDDEIVMINNKIEEIKSKIINTNMSTEDMLKAYHDYLINNTVYDEAAAEEIKINNSQNKKNNSHKAIGPLFEGMALCSGYSDAMKIFIDELNIPNYKISTQSHVWNVLYLNGKWLHIDLTWDDPVTSNHSNVLLHNYFLIDANTLLSLDMTSHNFNKSYYPELN
;
A
#
# COMPACT_ATOMS: atom_id res chain seq x y z
N MET A 1 -60.89 66.34 -3.71
CA MET A 1 -59.43 66.58 -3.81
C MET A 1 -58.58 65.73 -2.82
N PHE A 2 -59.20 64.86 -2.04
CA PHE A 2 -58.48 64.00 -1.05
C PHE A 2 -58.28 62.57 -1.45
N PHE A 3 -58.95 62.01 -2.46
CA PHE A 3 -58.87 60.66 -2.86
C PHE A 3 -57.65 60.29 -3.79
N PHE A 4 -57.10 61.32 -4.46
CA PHE A 4 -55.93 61.12 -5.33
C PHE A 4 -54.61 60.97 -4.51
N ASN A 5 -54.48 61.51 -3.33
CA ASN A 5 -53.26 61.38 -2.52
C ASN A 5 -53.03 60.02 -1.87
N ILE A 6 -54.07 59.23 -1.61
CA ILE A 6 -53.96 57.96 -0.94
C ILE A 6 -53.48 56.88 -1.93
N ILE A 7 -53.96 56.92 -3.17
CA ILE A 7 -53.54 55.97 -4.23
C ILE A 7 -52.08 56.22 -4.61
N ASP A 8 -51.64 57.46 -4.71
CA ASP A 8 -50.23 57.80 -4.99
C ASP A 8 -49.30 57.38 -3.86
N ILE A 9 -49.71 57.48 -2.60
CA ILE A 9 -48.91 56.99 -1.44
C ILE A 9 -48.81 55.46 -1.43
N ILE A 10 -49.88 54.74 -1.74
CA ILE A 10 -49.88 53.26 -1.84
C ILE A 10 -49.00 52.78 -3.00
N PHE A 11 -49.12 53.47 -4.16
CA PHE A 11 -48.23 53.14 -5.32
C PHE A 11 -46.77 53.51 -5.10
N LEU A 12 -46.49 54.60 -4.35
CA LEU A 12 -45.15 55.02 -3.99
C LEU A 12 -44.52 54.01 -2.97
N GLY A 13 -45.35 53.59 -1.99
CA GLY A 13 -44.95 52.55 -1.03
C GLY A 13 -44.62 51.22 -1.69
N ASP A 14 -45.43 50.78 -2.66
CA ASP A 14 -45.18 49.54 -3.41
C ASP A 14 -43.91 49.61 -4.29
N LYS A 15 -43.66 50.76 -4.93
CA LYS A 15 -42.43 51.00 -5.69
C LYS A 15 -41.18 51.05 -4.80
N LEU A 16 -41.29 51.69 -3.61
CA LEU A 16 -40.18 51.75 -2.65
C LEU A 16 -39.88 50.38 -2.06
N MET A 17 -40.91 49.64 -1.72
CA MET A 17 -40.80 48.27 -1.22
C MET A 17 -40.17 47.32 -2.27
N LYS A 18 -40.58 47.43 -3.53
CA LYS A 18 -39.96 46.66 -4.63
C LYS A 18 -38.48 47.01 -4.85
N LYS A 19 -38.11 48.30 -4.71
CA LYS A 19 -36.69 48.73 -4.76
C LYS A 19 -35.88 48.17 -3.59
N LEU A 20 -36.43 48.18 -2.39
CA LEU A 20 -35.80 47.66 -1.19
C LEU A 20 -35.56 46.13 -1.31
N ILE A 21 -36.58 45.40 -1.78
CA ILE A 21 -36.45 43.95 -2.01
C ILE A 21 -35.37 43.65 -3.04
N ARG A 22 -35.32 44.37 -4.17
CA ARG A 22 -34.26 44.20 -5.18
C ARG A 22 -32.88 44.50 -4.59
N PHE A 23 -32.72 45.51 -3.79
CA PHE A 23 -31.48 45.87 -3.13
C PHE A 23 -31.04 44.78 -2.14
N LEU A 24 -31.95 44.23 -1.34
CA LEU A 24 -31.69 43.11 -0.45
C LEU A 24 -31.28 41.82 -1.21
N ILE A 25 -31.93 41.53 -2.35
CA ILE A 25 -31.56 40.41 -3.21
C ILE A 25 -30.14 40.58 -3.76
N ILE A 26 -29.77 41.80 -4.20
CA ILE A 26 -28.42 42.10 -4.69
C ILE A 26 -27.38 41.88 -3.59
N ILE A 27 -27.65 42.39 -2.38
CA ILE A 27 -26.78 42.18 -1.21
C ILE A 27 -26.64 40.67 -0.93
N LEU A 28 -27.74 39.94 -0.91
CA LEU A 28 -27.71 38.47 -0.70
C LEU A 28 -26.88 37.76 -1.76
N LEU A 29 -27.01 38.11 -3.03
CA LEU A 29 -26.23 37.57 -4.11
C LEU A 29 -24.74 37.91 -3.97
N ILE A 30 -24.39 39.11 -3.53
CA ILE A 30 -23.01 39.52 -3.25
C ILE A 30 -22.46 38.70 -2.08
N VAL A 31 -23.21 38.53 -1.00
CA VAL A 31 -22.81 37.70 0.15
C VAL A 31 -22.62 36.26 -0.27
N VAL A 32 -23.56 35.68 -1.02
CA VAL A 32 -23.43 34.31 -1.56
C VAL A 32 -22.21 34.19 -2.48
N TYR A 33 -21.93 35.19 -3.30
CA TYR A 33 -20.76 35.21 -4.18
C TYR A 33 -19.45 35.29 -3.38
N ILE A 34 -19.37 36.12 -2.34
CA ILE A 34 -18.19 36.28 -1.47
C ILE A 34 -17.92 34.99 -0.69
N TYR A 35 -18.97 34.39 -0.11
CA TYR A 35 -18.87 33.18 0.72
C TYR A 35 -19.12 31.87 -0.05
N ARG A 36 -19.19 31.91 -1.38
CA ARG A 36 -19.54 30.74 -2.20
C ARG A 36 -18.66 29.52 -1.95
N THR A 37 -17.36 29.72 -1.75
CA THR A 37 -16.40 28.62 -1.48
C THR A 37 -16.66 28.00 -0.12
N GLU A 38 -16.92 28.82 0.90
CA GLU A 38 -17.23 28.35 2.25
C GLU A 38 -18.62 27.67 2.32
N ILE A 39 -19.63 28.24 1.63
CA ILE A 39 -20.97 27.65 1.57
C ILE A 39 -20.94 26.31 0.84
N ILE A 40 -20.21 26.23 -0.27
CA ILE A 40 -20.06 24.99 -1.03
C ILE A 40 -19.28 23.97 -0.19
N SER A 41 -18.15 24.33 0.40
CA SER A 41 -17.37 23.43 1.25
C SER A 41 -18.19 22.95 2.45
N PHE A 42 -18.90 23.83 3.14
CA PHE A 42 -19.80 23.47 4.23
C PHE A 42 -20.90 22.49 3.81
N SER A 43 -21.55 22.73 2.68
CA SER A 43 -22.63 21.87 2.19
C SER A 43 -22.10 20.48 1.80
N VAL A 44 -20.94 20.43 1.15
CA VAL A 44 -20.33 19.20 0.67
C VAL A 44 -19.80 18.38 1.84
N THR A 45 -19.08 18.98 2.79
CA THR A 45 -18.56 18.25 3.96
C THR A 45 -19.70 17.71 4.83
N THR A 46 -20.83 18.41 4.93
CA THR A 46 -22.01 17.89 5.64
C THR A 46 -22.59 16.65 4.95
N VAL A 47 -22.49 16.57 3.63
CA VAL A 47 -22.91 15.37 2.87
C VAL A 47 -21.91 14.24 3.03
N THR A 48 -20.60 14.53 2.93
CA THR A 48 -19.54 13.50 3.03
C THR A 48 -19.46 12.85 4.40
N ASP A 49 -19.72 13.59 5.49
CA ASP A 49 -19.73 13.05 6.86
C ASP A 49 -20.82 11.97 7.06
N ASN A 50 -21.85 11.95 6.21
CA ASN A 50 -22.96 11.00 6.28
C ASN A 50 -22.90 9.90 5.21
N ILE A 51 -21.90 9.92 4.33
CA ILE A 51 -21.75 8.84 3.33
C ILE A 51 -21.26 7.58 4.04
N LYS A 52 -22.07 6.53 4.01
CA LYS A 52 -21.60 5.21 4.44
C LYS A 52 -20.60 4.68 3.42
N VAL A 53 -19.39 4.36 3.87
CA VAL A 53 -18.39 3.66 3.06
C VAL A 53 -18.42 2.20 3.47
N ASP A 54 -18.77 1.32 2.54
CA ASP A 54 -18.68 -0.12 2.79
C ASP A 54 -17.21 -0.56 2.70
N PRO A 55 -16.78 -1.51 3.55
CA PRO A 55 -15.40 -2.02 3.51
C PRO A 55 -15.06 -2.61 2.15
N PRO A 56 -13.77 -2.58 1.74
CA PRO A 56 -13.35 -3.23 0.51
C PRO A 56 -13.62 -4.73 0.54
N SER A 57 -14.01 -5.29 -0.59
CA SER A 57 -14.18 -6.75 -0.74
C SER A 57 -12.84 -7.45 -0.57
N SER A 58 -12.84 -8.60 0.11
CA SER A 58 -11.61 -9.31 0.43
C SER A 58 -11.46 -10.57 -0.41
N ASN A 59 -10.26 -10.77 -0.98
CA ASN A 59 -9.89 -12.01 -1.63
C ASN A 59 -9.27 -13.03 -0.64
N ASN A 60 -8.91 -14.21 -1.13
CA ASN A 60 -8.35 -15.29 -0.30
C ASN A 60 -6.91 -15.04 0.20
N TYR A 61 -6.27 -13.97 -0.27
CA TYR A 61 -4.87 -13.63 0.08
C TYR A 61 -4.78 -12.54 1.14
N LYS A 62 -5.91 -12.00 1.57
CA LYS A 62 -5.97 -11.11 2.72
C LYS A 62 -5.39 -11.80 3.96
N LYS A 63 -4.57 -11.08 4.71
CA LYS A 63 -4.02 -11.53 5.99
C LYS A 63 -4.56 -10.67 7.13
N ASP A 64 -4.92 -11.31 8.23
CA ASP A 64 -5.42 -10.61 9.43
C ASP A 64 -4.30 -10.30 10.43
N TYR A 65 -3.10 -10.01 9.89
CA TYR A 65 -1.98 -9.56 10.70
C TYR A 65 -2.14 -8.10 11.10
N THR A 66 -1.66 -7.79 12.30
CA THR A 66 -1.58 -6.42 12.81
C THR A 66 -0.10 -6.07 12.98
N PHE A 67 0.34 -5.05 12.26
CA PHE A 67 1.68 -4.52 12.38
C PHE A 67 1.63 -3.18 13.11
N ALA A 68 2.72 -2.82 13.80
CA ALA A 68 2.78 -1.56 14.54
C ALA A 68 2.68 -0.33 13.61
N PHE A 69 3.16 -0.45 12.36
CA PHE A 69 3.10 0.63 11.37
C PHE A 69 1.75 0.75 10.68
N ALA A 70 1.09 -0.36 10.36
CA ALA A 70 -0.20 -0.38 9.67
C ALA A 70 -1.06 -1.58 10.10
N SER A 71 -2.36 -1.39 10.17
CA SER A 71 -3.32 -2.42 10.55
C SER A 71 -4.60 -2.33 9.73
N ASN A 72 -5.34 -3.44 9.65
CA ASN A 72 -6.69 -3.42 9.06
C ASN A 72 -7.60 -2.47 9.86
N THR A 73 -8.48 -1.76 9.15
CA THR A 73 -9.45 -0.84 9.73
C THR A 73 -10.84 -1.05 9.13
N ASP A 74 -11.87 -0.84 9.96
CA ASP A 74 -13.27 -0.74 9.54
C ASP A 74 -13.72 0.72 9.46
N ASN A 75 -12.82 1.67 9.79
CA ASN A 75 -13.11 3.09 9.74
C ASN A 75 -12.55 3.71 8.45
N PHE A 76 -13.44 4.08 7.53
CA PHE A 76 -13.11 4.74 6.25
C PHE A 76 -13.43 6.24 6.26
N HIS A 77 -13.56 6.81 7.45
CA HIS A 77 -13.62 8.24 7.73
C HIS A 77 -12.42 8.64 8.60
N PRO A 78 -11.26 8.93 7.98
CA PRO A 78 -10.02 9.17 8.71
C PRO A 78 -10.12 10.44 9.58
N LYS A 79 -9.48 10.42 10.74
CA LYS A 79 -9.38 11.54 11.68
C LYS A 79 -7.94 12.05 11.84
N ASN A 80 -6.98 11.31 11.31
CA ASN A 80 -5.56 11.62 11.37
C ASN A 80 -4.82 10.86 10.26
N LYS A 81 -3.53 11.15 10.08
CA LYS A 81 -2.67 10.56 9.05
C LYS A 81 -2.54 9.04 9.18
N GLN A 82 -2.53 8.51 10.42
CA GLN A 82 -2.46 7.06 10.66
C GLN A 82 -3.70 6.34 10.16
N ASP A 83 -4.89 6.94 10.29
CA ASP A 83 -6.12 6.35 9.75
C ASP A 83 -6.05 6.23 8.21
N ILE A 84 -5.44 7.20 7.51
CA ILE A 84 -5.23 7.12 6.05
C ILE A 84 -4.28 5.98 5.70
N ILE A 85 -3.18 5.80 6.46
CA ILE A 85 -2.25 4.69 6.29
C ILE A 85 -2.96 3.35 6.46
N ASN A 86 -3.79 3.23 7.50
CA ASN A 86 -4.57 2.02 7.76
C ASN A 86 -5.61 1.73 6.67
N ILE A 87 -6.25 2.77 6.12
CA ILE A 87 -7.16 2.64 4.96
C ILE A 87 -6.42 2.12 3.73
N LEU A 88 -5.23 2.69 3.43
CA LEU A 88 -4.39 2.23 2.32
C LEU A 88 -3.96 0.77 2.51
N TYR A 89 -3.48 0.43 3.70
CA TYR A 89 -3.11 -0.95 4.04
C TYR A 89 -4.30 -1.89 3.89
N THR A 90 -5.48 -1.54 4.44
CA THR A 90 -6.70 -2.35 4.35
C THR A 90 -7.13 -2.56 2.90
N THR A 91 -7.11 -1.52 2.08
CA THR A 91 -7.46 -1.59 0.66
C THR A 91 -6.52 -2.53 -0.10
N LEU A 92 -5.19 -2.37 0.07
CA LEU A 92 -4.22 -3.25 -0.54
C LEU A 92 -4.34 -4.69 -0.03
N ASN A 93 -4.41 -4.87 1.29
CA ASN A 93 -4.48 -6.21 1.90
C ASN A 93 -5.75 -6.98 1.51
N SER A 94 -6.85 -6.28 1.25
CA SER A 94 -8.10 -6.90 0.75
C SER A 94 -7.97 -7.40 -0.69
N GLY A 95 -7.06 -6.85 -1.47
CA GLY A 95 -6.91 -7.11 -2.90
C GLY A 95 -7.95 -6.40 -3.77
N GLU A 96 -8.55 -5.32 -3.27
CA GLU A 96 -9.46 -4.46 -4.05
C GLU A 96 -8.66 -3.62 -5.06
N ASP A 97 -9.21 -3.42 -6.26
CA ASP A 97 -8.55 -2.68 -7.35
C ASP A 97 -8.94 -1.19 -7.40
N ASP A 98 -10.10 -0.84 -6.85
CA ASP A 98 -10.64 0.51 -6.83
C ASP A 98 -11.43 0.74 -5.55
N PHE A 99 -10.99 1.68 -4.72
CA PHE A 99 -11.62 1.98 -3.45
C PHE A 99 -11.72 3.49 -3.21
N SER A 100 -12.84 3.94 -2.63
CA SER A 100 -13.03 5.35 -2.29
C SER A 100 -13.40 5.53 -0.83
N PHE A 101 -12.83 6.56 -0.23
CA PHE A 101 -13.18 7.01 1.11
C PHE A 101 -13.33 8.53 1.14
N TYR A 102 -13.75 9.10 2.28
CA TYR A 102 -14.07 10.51 2.40
C TYR A 102 -13.39 11.14 3.60
N CYS A 103 -12.75 12.29 3.36
CA CYS A 103 -12.29 13.15 4.43
C CYS A 103 -13.47 13.74 5.19
N THR A 104 -13.40 13.75 6.52
CA THR A 104 -14.42 14.36 7.40
C THR A 104 -14.12 15.83 7.66
N ARG A 105 -15.12 16.58 8.07
CA ARG A 105 -14.96 17.99 8.44
C ARG A 105 -13.96 18.20 9.57
N ASP A 106 -13.95 17.28 10.54
CA ASP A 106 -13.13 17.39 11.74
C ASP A 106 -11.64 17.16 11.46
N TYR A 107 -11.29 16.69 10.24
CA TYR A 107 -9.92 16.49 9.81
C TYR A 107 -9.56 17.45 8.65
N SER A 108 -9.31 18.70 8.97
CA SER A 108 -9.10 19.79 8.00
C SER A 108 -7.86 19.60 7.09
N THR A 109 -6.81 18.91 7.54
CA THR A 109 -5.59 18.62 6.76
C THR A 109 -5.65 17.32 5.98
N CYS A 110 -6.77 16.62 5.98
CA CYS A 110 -6.92 15.28 5.38
C CYS A 110 -6.43 15.21 3.92
N LEU A 111 -6.84 16.14 3.07
CA LEU A 111 -6.43 16.16 1.65
C LEU A 111 -4.93 16.45 1.48
N ASP A 112 -4.35 17.29 2.33
CA ASP A 112 -2.93 17.58 2.32
C ASP A 112 -2.14 16.36 2.79
N ASP A 113 -2.59 15.68 3.84
CA ASP A 113 -1.97 14.45 4.33
C ASP A 113 -2.07 13.30 3.31
N ILE A 114 -3.19 13.16 2.58
CA ILE A 114 -3.32 12.21 1.47
C ILE A 114 -2.29 12.53 0.38
N LYS A 115 -2.13 13.81 0.04
CA LYS A 115 -1.15 14.25 -0.96
C LYS A 115 0.27 13.93 -0.51
N ASP A 116 0.63 14.22 0.74
CA ASP A 116 1.93 13.91 1.32
C ASP A 116 2.22 12.40 1.28
N ILE A 117 1.24 11.58 1.69
CA ILE A 117 1.34 10.12 1.64
C ILE A 117 1.55 9.65 0.19
N SER A 118 0.77 10.18 -0.76
CA SER A 118 0.84 9.77 -2.18
C SER A 118 2.20 10.10 -2.84
N GLN A 119 2.94 11.04 -2.28
CA GLN A 119 4.28 11.44 -2.75
C GLN A 119 5.42 10.74 -2.02
N ASN A 120 5.13 10.09 -0.89
CA ASN A 120 6.13 9.39 -0.08
C ASN A 120 6.29 7.94 -0.55
N GLN A 121 7.24 7.72 -1.48
CA GLN A 121 7.48 6.40 -2.08
C GLN A 121 7.97 5.37 -1.06
N ASP A 122 8.76 5.77 -0.06
CA ASP A 122 9.24 4.85 0.99
C ASP A 122 8.08 4.34 1.84
N LEU A 123 7.15 5.22 2.22
CA LEU A 123 5.94 4.86 2.95
C LEU A 123 5.04 3.93 2.13
N LEU A 124 4.78 4.27 0.87
CA LEU A 124 3.94 3.46 -0.02
C LEU A 124 4.56 2.09 -0.29
N SER A 125 5.88 2.02 -0.49
CA SER A 125 6.62 0.76 -0.64
C SER A 125 6.55 -0.08 0.64
N THR A 126 6.66 0.55 1.82
CA THR A 126 6.52 -0.14 3.10
C THR A 126 5.15 -0.79 3.26
N ILE A 127 4.05 -0.05 2.97
CA ILE A 127 2.70 -0.62 3.00
C ILE A 127 2.58 -1.78 1.99
N ASN A 128 3.11 -1.63 0.77
CA ASN A 128 3.09 -2.67 -0.25
C ASN A 128 3.85 -3.93 0.16
N ASN A 129 4.92 -3.79 0.93
CA ASN A 129 5.71 -4.90 1.43
C ASN A 129 5.02 -5.69 2.57
N MET A 130 4.03 -5.07 3.23
CA MET A 130 3.29 -5.71 4.33
C MET A 130 2.15 -6.61 3.85
N VAL A 131 1.65 -6.44 2.62
CA VAL A 131 0.58 -7.27 2.08
C VAL A 131 1.11 -8.53 1.38
N SER A 132 0.24 -9.48 1.09
CA SER A 132 0.61 -10.64 0.25
C SER A 132 1.16 -10.18 -1.09
N PRO A 133 2.18 -10.84 -1.68
CA PRO A 133 2.66 -10.54 -3.03
C PRO A 133 1.53 -10.52 -4.07
N TYR A 134 0.51 -11.37 -3.92
CA TYR A 134 -0.67 -11.42 -4.81
C TYR A 134 -1.56 -10.18 -4.73
N ASN A 135 -1.48 -9.43 -3.64
CA ASN A 135 -2.19 -8.16 -3.43
C ASN A 135 -1.29 -6.94 -3.63
N SER A 136 0.00 -7.14 -3.91
CA SER A 136 0.92 -6.04 -4.13
C SER A 136 0.63 -5.30 -5.44
N TYR A 137 0.93 -4.00 -5.46
CA TYR A 137 0.72 -3.19 -6.65
C TYR A 137 1.99 -3.09 -7.52
N LYS A 138 1.77 -2.97 -8.81
CA LYS A 138 2.75 -2.49 -9.79
C LYS A 138 2.67 -0.97 -9.92
N LYS A 139 1.44 -0.41 -9.84
CA LYS A 139 1.17 1.02 -9.83
C LYS A 139 0.02 1.31 -8.88
N LEU A 140 0.17 2.39 -8.13
CA LEU A 140 -0.85 2.91 -7.23
C LEU A 140 -1.17 4.36 -7.63
N TYR A 141 -2.45 4.65 -7.80
CA TYR A 141 -2.95 5.98 -8.09
C TYR A 141 -3.85 6.42 -6.95
N ILE A 142 -3.52 7.56 -6.35
CA ILE A 142 -4.34 8.19 -5.32
C ILE A 142 -4.78 9.54 -5.88
N THR A 143 -6.08 9.72 -6.06
CA THR A 143 -6.67 10.97 -6.56
C THR A 143 -7.65 11.53 -5.55
N THR A 144 -7.71 12.85 -5.47
CA THR A 144 -8.62 13.55 -4.55
C THR A 144 -9.50 14.52 -5.31
N SER A 145 -10.72 14.73 -4.80
CA SER A 145 -11.60 15.81 -5.24
C SER A 145 -11.59 16.96 -4.24
N THR A 146 -11.95 18.15 -4.71
CA THR A 146 -12.14 19.34 -3.83
C THR A 146 -13.23 19.14 -2.79
N TYR A 147 -14.01 18.06 -2.93
CA TYR A 147 -15.14 17.74 -2.05
C TYR A 147 -14.79 16.65 -1.02
N GLY A 148 -13.50 16.42 -0.76
CA GLY A 148 -13.06 15.49 0.27
C GLY A 148 -13.11 14.02 -0.12
N LYS A 149 -13.50 13.63 -1.34
CA LYS A 149 -13.41 12.25 -1.81
C LYS A 149 -11.97 11.93 -2.18
N ALA A 150 -11.45 10.83 -1.64
CA ALA A 150 -10.22 10.19 -2.09
C ALA A 150 -10.56 8.88 -2.82
N ASN A 151 -9.88 8.62 -3.94
CA ASN A 151 -9.99 7.37 -4.68
C ASN A 151 -8.62 6.74 -4.82
N ILE A 152 -8.52 5.47 -4.49
CA ILE A 152 -7.35 4.61 -4.61
C ILE A 152 -7.61 3.66 -5.77
N LYS A 153 -6.75 3.68 -6.80
CA LYS A 153 -6.80 2.72 -7.89
C LYS A 153 -5.49 1.95 -7.96
N ILE A 154 -5.58 0.63 -8.09
CA ILE A 154 -4.48 -0.31 -7.97
C ILE A 154 -4.34 -1.10 -9.26
N ASP A 155 -3.17 -0.99 -9.91
CA ASP A 155 -2.76 -1.94 -10.93
C ASP A 155 -1.92 -3.02 -10.23
N LYS A 156 -2.42 -4.24 -10.12
CA LYS A 156 -1.74 -5.34 -9.42
C LYS A 156 -0.46 -5.78 -10.10
N LEU A 157 0.47 -6.28 -9.32
CA LEU A 157 1.74 -6.81 -9.83
C LEU A 157 1.55 -8.16 -10.53
N TYR A 158 0.67 -9.01 -10.00
CA TYR A 158 0.36 -10.34 -10.52
C TYR A 158 -1.02 -10.38 -11.15
N THR A 159 -1.15 -11.06 -12.29
CA THR A 159 -2.44 -11.39 -12.90
C THR A 159 -3.04 -12.63 -12.26
N ASP A 160 -4.35 -12.84 -12.40
CA ASP A 160 -5.04 -14.04 -11.86
C ASP A 160 -4.45 -15.33 -12.44
N ASP A 161 -4.09 -15.38 -13.73
CA ASP A 161 -3.45 -16.53 -14.37
C ASP A 161 -2.06 -16.81 -13.76
N GLU A 162 -1.26 -15.78 -13.50
CA GLU A 162 0.03 -15.93 -12.84
C GLU A 162 -0.12 -16.46 -11.41
N ILE A 163 -1.13 -15.98 -10.67
CA ILE A 163 -1.42 -16.46 -9.30
C ILE A 163 -1.79 -17.95 -9.31
N VAL A 164 -2.66 -18.38 -10.23
CA VAL A 164 -3.03 -19.79 -10.37
C VAL A 164 -1.79 -20.64 -10.71
N MET A 165 -0.96 -20.18 -11.64
CA MET A 165 0.26 -20.87 -12.05
C MET A 165 1.25 -20.98 -10.88
N ILE A 166 1.45 -19.91 -10.11
CA ILE A 166 2.34 -19.90 -8.94
C ILE A 166 1.80 -20.85 -7.86
N ASN A 167 0.51 -20.80 -7.53
CA ASN A 167 -0.07 -21.70 -6.52
C ASN A 167 0.12 -23.17 -6.88
N ASN A 168 -0.10 -23.55 -8.13
CA ASN A 168 0.15 -24.92 -8.60
C ASN A 168 1.62 -25.32 -8.43
N LYS A 169 2.54 -24.39 -8.72
CA LYS A 169 3.98 -24.62 -8.56
C LYS A 169 4.38 -24.75 -7.09
N ILE A 170 3.80 -23.94 -6.21
CA ILE A 170 4.01 -24.04 -4.76
C ILE A 170 3.58 -25.41 -4.24
N GLU A 171 2.41 -25.90 -4.62
CA GLU A 171 1.94 -27.23 -4.22
C GLU A 171 2.82 -28.36 -4.78
N GLU A 172 3.30 -28.24 -6.03
CA GLU A 172 4.29 -29.17 -6.60
C GLU A 172 5.56 -29.22 -5.75
N ILE A 173 6.12 -28.05 -5.39
CA ILE A 173 7.33 -27.93 -4.59
C ILE A 173 7.12 -28.53 -3.20
N LYS A 174 6.04 -28.13 -2.51
CA LYS A 174 5.66 -28.65 -1.18
C LYS A 174 5.63 -30.19 -1.16
N SER A 175 5.00 -30.78 -2.16
CA SER A 175 4.89 -32.24 -2.26
C SER A 175 6.24 -32.98 -2.35
N LYS A 176 7.30 -32.28 -2.78
CA LYS A 176 8.65 -32.85 -2.97
C LYS A 176 9.56 -32.63 -1.77
N ILE A 177 9.42 -31.48 -1.09
CA ILE A 177 10.40 -31.06 -0.07
C ILE A 177 9.84 -31.04 1.35
N ILE A 178 8.52 -31.03 1.53
CA ILE A 178 7.89 -30.97 2.86
C ILE A 178 7.31 -32.32 3.25
N ASN A 179 7.50 -32.72 4.50
CA ASN A 179 6.86 -33.87 5.10
C ASN A 179 6.24 -33.55 6.46
N THR A 180 5.36 -34.40 6.95
CA THR A 180 4.55 -34.17 8.14
C THR A 180 5.31 -34.09 9.47
N ASN A 181 6.58 -34.48 9.48
CA ASN A 181 7.42 -34.50 10.70
C ASN A 181 8.35 -33.27 10.80
N MET A 182 8.32 -32.38 9.80
CA MET A 182 9.16 -31.18 9.80
C MET A 182 8.64 -30.15 10.79
N SER A 183 9.54 -29.52 11.51
CA SER A 183 9.24 -28.30 12.26
C SER A 183 9.00 -27.14 11.29
N THR A 184 8.41 -26.06 11.78
CA THR A 184 8.23 -24.83 10.98
C THR A 184 9.57 -24.28 10.47
N GLU A 185 10.61 -24.32 11.29
CA GLU A 185 11.96 -23.89 10.91
C GLU A 185 12.54 -24.78 9.79
N ASP A 186 12.34 -26.12 9.89
CA ASP A 186 12.77 -27.04 8.86
C ASP A 186 12.04 -26.82 7.54
N MET A 187 10.73 -26.52 7.59
CA MET A 187 9.94 -26.18 6.41
C MET A 187 10.44 -24.87 5.76
N LEU A 188 10.66 -23.84 6.55
CA LEU A 188 11.23 -22.57 6.06
C LEU A 188 12.59 -22.78 5.43
N LYS A 189 13.45 -23.60 6.07
CA LYS A 189 14.76 -23.95 5.53
C LYS A 189 14.66 -24.72 4.22
N ALA A 190 13.73 -25.67 4.12
CA ALA A 190 13.53 -26.44 2.89
C ALA A 190 13.09 -25.53 1.72
N TYR A 191 12.23 -24.53 1.97
CA TYR A 191 11.85 -23.54 0.94
C TYR A 191 13.02 -22.63 0.54
N HIS A 192 13.76 -22.13 1.53
CA HIS A 192 14.97 -21.34 1.31
C HIS A 192 15.98 -22.10 0.44
N ASP A 193 16.33 -23.32 0.84
CA ASP A 193 17.31 -24.16 0.14
C ASP A 193 16.82 -24.54 -1.26
N TYR A 194 15.52 -24.79 -1.42
CA TYR A 194 14.93 -25.07 -2.73
C TYR A 194 15.11 -23.87 -3.67
N LEU A 195 14.74 -22.66 -3.21
CA LEU A 195 14.84 -21.46 -4.04
C LEU A 195 16.28 -21.20 -4.45
N ILE A 196 17.24 -21.22 -3.54
CA ILE A 196 18.65 -20.97 -3.85
C ILE A 196 19.20 -22.05 -4.79
N ASN A 197 18.91 -23.34 -4.55
CA ASN A 197 19.42 -24.44 -5.40
C ASN A 197 18.82 -24.45 -6.81
N ASN A 198 17.72 -23.76 -7.07
CA ASN A 198 17.05 -23.74 -8.37
C ASN A 198 17.06 -22.36 -9.05
N THR A 199 17.77 -21.40 -8.50
CA THR A 199 17.75 -20.01 -8.97
C THR A 199 19.18 -19.46 -8.99
N VAL A 200 19.47 -18.53 -9.88
CA VAL A 200 20.68 -17.71 -9.88
C VAL A 200 20.30 -16.24 -9.87
N TYR A 201 21.14 -15.40 -9.26
CA TYR A 201 20.90 -13.96 -9.24
C TYR A 201 21.01 -13.36 -10.66
N ASP A 202 20.04 -12.55 -11.06
CA ASP A 202 20.00 -11.92 -12.39
C ASP A 202 20.87 -10.65 -12.43
N GLU A 203 22.19 -10.83 -12.54
CA GLU A 203 23.13 -9.72 -12.62
C GLU A 203 22.87 -8.80 -13.82
N ALA A 204 22.43 -9.36 -14.96
CA ALA A 204 22.16 -8.59 -16.16
C ALA A 204 20.97 -7.64 -15.96
N ALA A 205 19.90 -8.11 -15.35
CA ALA A 205 18.77 -7.26 -15.01
C ALA A 205 19.12 -6.23 -13.93
N ALA A 206 19.92 -6.60 -12.93
CA ALA A 206 20.40 -5.68 -11.90
C ALA A 206 21.25 -4.55 -12.49
N GLU A 207 22.16 -4.85 -13.40
CA GLU A 207 22.99 -3.85 -14.07
C GLU A 207 22.14 -2.92 -14.98
N GLU A 208 21.17 -3.48 -15.71
CA GLU A 208 20.28 -2.69 -16.55
C GLU A 208 19.45 -1.69 -15.73
N ILE A 209 18.95 -2.10 -14.55
CA ILE A 209 18.24 -1.18 -13.63
C ILE A 209 19.15 -0.03 -13.18
N LYS A 210 20.40 -0.32 -12.83
CA LYS A 210 21.38 0.72 -12.43
C LYS A 210 21.65 1.74 -13.53
N ILE A 211 21.78 1.27 -14.78
CA ILE A 211 22.11 2.13 -15.93
C ILE A 211 20.89 2.96 -16.38
N ASN A 212 19.74 2.33 -16.50
CA ASN A 212 18.56 2.92 -17.14
C ASN A 212 17.53 3.49 -16.17
N ASN A 213 17.73 3.29 -14.85
CA ASN A 213 16.76 3.59 -13.80
C ASN A 213 15.33 3.07 -14.15
N SER A 214 15.27 1.95 -14.90
CA SER A 214 14.03 1.33 -15.34
C SER A 214 14.14 -0.17 -15.23
N GLN A 215 13.09 -0.79 -14.71
CA GLN A 215 12.98 -2.26 -14.76
C GLN A 215 12.74 -2.68 -16.20
N ASN A 216 13.74 -3.28 -16.83
CA ASN A 216 13.55 -3.89 -18.14
C ASN A 216 12.72 -5.18 -17.97
N LYS A 217 11.56 -5.20 -18.63
CA LYS A 217 10.54 -6.26 -18.46
C LYS A 217 10.75 -7.44 -19.39
N LYS A 218 11.98 -7.77 -19.78
CA LYS A 218 12.23 -8.92 -20.65
C LYS A 218 12.06 -10.26 -19.96
N ASN A 219 12.26 -10.30 -18.64
CA ASN A 219 12.08 -11.48 -17.81
C ASN A 219 11.29 -11.13 -16.54
N ASN A 220 10.95 -12.12 -15.75
CA ASN A 220 10.20 -11.99 -14.51
C ASN A 220 11.08 -12.09 -13.25
N SER A 221 12.38 -11.86 -13.35
CA SER A 221 13.32 -11.97 -12.23
C SER A 221 12.95 -11.10 -11.02
N HIS A 222 12.16 -10.03 -11.23
CA HIS A 222 11.65 -9.15 -10.19
C HIS A 222 10.36 -9.65 -9.49
N LYS A 223 9.80 -10.79 -9.92
CA LYS A 223 8.56 -11.41 -9.40
C LYS A 223 8.85 -12.85 -8.98
N ALA A 224 7.99 -13.45 -8.17
CA ALA A 224 8.09 -14.86 -7.79
C ALA A 224 8.15 -15.82 -9.00
N ILE A 225 7.68 -15.42 -10.17
CA ILE A 225 7.76 -16.19 -11.41
C ILE A 225 9.23 -16.48 -11.79
N GLY A 226 10.11 -15.49 -11.63
CA GLY A 226 11.53 -15.67 -11.93
C GLY A 226 12.15 -16.88 -11.23
N PRO A 227 12.23 -16.91 -9.90
CA PRO A 227 12.84 -18.03 -9.17
C PRO A 227 12.03 -19.33 -9.27
N LEU A 228 10.71 -19.28 -9.46
CA LEU A 228 9.89 -20.50 -9.50
C LEU A 228 9.84 -21.19 -10.87
N PHE A 229 10.03 -20.46 -11.97
CA PHE A 229 9.84 -20.99 -13.33
C PHE A 229 11.02 -20.72 -14.27
N GLU A 230 11.72 -19.59 -14.10
CA GLU A 230 12.78 -19.15 -15.03
C GLU A 230 14.18 -19.43 -14.48
N GLY A 231 14.29 -19.78 -13.17
CA GLY A 231 15.56 -20.03 -12.51
C GLY A 231 16.45 -18.80 -12.35
N MET A 232 15.86 -17.59 -12.39
CA MET A 232 16.57 -16.33 -12.25
C MET A 232 15.78 -15.39 -11.35
N ALA A 233 16.46 -14.67 -10.44
CA ALA A 233 15.80 -13.70 -9.57
C ALA A 233 16.65 -12.46 -9.27
N LEU A 234 15.96 -11.35 -9.09
CA LEU A 234 16.43 -10.20 -8.31
C LEU A 234 16.01 -10.37 -6.84
N CYS A 235 16.49 -9.50 -5.94
CA CYS A 235 16.10 -9.50 -4.54
C CYS A 235 14.56 -9.48 -4.33
N SER A 236 13.84 -8.75 -5.18
CA SER A 236 12.37 -8.70 -5.14
C SER A 236 11.72 -10.04 -5.55
N GLY A 237 12.26 -10.76 -6.51
CA GLY A 237 11.76 -12.06 -6.91
C GLY A 237 11.99 -13.13 -5.84
N TYR A 238 13.19 -13.18 -5.25
CA TYR A 238 13.48 -14.03 -4.10
C TYR A 238 12.55 -13.75 -2.93
N SER A 239 12.42 -12.49 -2.54
CA SER A 239 11.60 -12.11 -1.40
C SER A 239 10.10 -12.30 -1.64
N ASP A 240 9.60 -12.15 -2.86
CA ASP A 240 8.21 -12.46 -3.19
C ASP A 240 7.95 -13.98 -3.10
N ALA A 241 8.81 -14.81 -3.68
CA ALA A 241 8.67 -16.26 -3.63
C ALA A 241 8.72 -16.77 -2.18
N MET A 242 9.69 -16.30 -1.39
CA MET A 242 9.81 -16.70 0.01
C MET A 242 8.61 -16.22 0.84
N LYS A 243 8.12 -14.99 0.61
CA LYS A 243 6.94 -14.49 1.30
C LYS A 243 5.69 -15.32 1.02
N ILE A 244 5.50 -15.80 -0.21
CA ILE A 244 4.38 -16.68 -0.56
C ILE A 244 4.46 -18.00 0.26
N PHE A 245 5.63 -18.62 0.37
CA PHE A 245 5.80 -19.80 1.22
C PHE A 245 5.55 -19.52 2.71
N ILE A 246 6.02 -18.37 3.23
CA ILE A 246 5.76 -17.98 4.62
C ILE A 246 4.27 -17.72 4.84
N ASP A 247 3.58 -17.10 3.89
CA ASP A 247 2.14 -16.85 3.93
C ASP A 247 1.32 -18.15 3.95
N GLU A 248 1.76 -19.21 3.25
CA GLU A 248 1.18 -20.56 3.29
C GLU A 248 1.27 -21.21 4.70
N LEU A 249 2.32 -20.90 5.45
CA LEU A 249 2.49 -21.36 6.82
C LEU A 249 1.70 -20.53 7.84
N ASN A 250 0.98 -19.49 7.39
CA ASN A 250 0.24 -18.53 8.22
C ASN A 250 1.11 -17.87 9.32
N ILE A 251 2.35 -17.57 9.02
CA ILE A 251 3.29 -16.88 9.90
C ILE A 251 3.20 -15.38 9.63
N PRO A 252 3.04 -14.52 10.64
CA PRO A 252 3.10 -13.07 10.46
C PRO A 252 4.44 -12.66 9.85
N ASN A 253 4.38 -11.98 8.71
CA ASN A 253 5.58 -11.62 7.96
C ASN A 253 5.35 -10.44 7.05
N TYR A 254 6.43 -9.76 6.67
CA TYR A 254 6.45 -8.73 5.64
C TYR A 254 7.84 -8.66 5.00
N LYS A 255 7.96 -7.90 3.93
CA LYS A 255 9.25 -7.56 3.34
C LYS A 255 9.75 -6.25 3.91
N ILE A 256 11.06 -6.11 4.02
CA ILE A 256 11.71 -4.83 4.32
C ILE A 256 12.45 -4.40 3.06
N SER A 257 12.39 -3.11 2.74
CA SER A 257 13.14 -2.54 1.63
C SER A 257 13.99 -1.35 2.06
N THR A 258 15.14 -1.24 1.43
CA THR A 258 15.97 -0.04 1.35
C THR A 258 15.86 0.56 -0.05
N GLN A 259 16.68 1.56 -0.38
CA GLN A 259 16.68 2.12 -1.74
C GLN A 259 17.12 1.13 -2.82
N SER A 260 17.91 0.10 -2.47
CA SER A 260 18.53 -0.81 -3.43
C SER A 260 18.32 -2.29 -3.15
N HIS A 261 17.68 -2.62 -2.03
CA HIS A 261 17.56 -4.02 -1.60
C HIS A 261 16.20 -4.30 -0.94
N VAL A 262 15.74 -5.56 -0.99
CA VAL A 262 14.52 -6.05 -0.33
C VAL A 262 14.70 -7.49 0.11
N TRP A 263 14.22 -7.81 1.33
CA TRP A 263 14.29 -9.13 1.96
C TRP A 263 13.08 -9.40 2.85
N ASN A 264 13.02 -10.57 3.46
CA ASN A 264 11.90 -11.01 4.30
C ASN A 264 12.20 -10.87 5.78
N VAL A 265 11.15 -10.61 6.56
CA VAL A 265 11.14 -10.72 8.01
C VAL A 265 9.87 -11.42 8.45
N LEU A 266 9.93 -12.25 9.48
CA LEU A 266 8.81 -13.03 9.99
C LEU A 266 8.85 -13.15 11.52
N TYR A 267 7.66 -13.33 12.11
CA TYR A 267 7.52 -13.53 13.55
C TYR A 267 7.46 -15.02 13.87
N LEU A 268 8.51 -15.54 14.47
CA LEU A 268 8.60 -16.96 14.81
C LEU A 268 9.13 -17.13 16.24
N ASN A 269 8.53 -18.03 17.02
CA ASN A 269 8.92 -18.34 18.38
C ASN A 269 9.09 -17.12 19.31
N GLY A 270 8.19 -16.13 19.16
CA GLY A 270 8.20 -14.92 20.00
C GLY A 270 9.20 -13.85 19.56
N LYS A 271 9.83 -13.95 18.38
CA LYS A 271 10.83 -13.03 17.86
C LYS A 271 10.58 -12.70 16.39
N TRP A 272 10.96 -11.50 15.99
CA TRP A 272 11.09 -11.11 14.60
C TRP A 272 12.47 -11.53 14.09
N LEU A 273 12.48 -12.29 12.98
CA LEU A 273 13.71 -12.86 12.40
C LEU A 273 13.75 -12.54 10.90
N HIS A 274 14.94 -12.26 10.40
CA HIS A 274 15.20 -11.92 9.01
C HIS A 274 15.61 -13.15 8.20
N ILE A 275 15.19 -13.17 6.93
CA ILE A 275 15.66 -14.12 5.93
C ILE A 275 16.02 -13.34 4.67
N ASP A 276 17.24 -13.49 4.17
CA ASP A 276 17.68 -12.87 2.92
C ASP A 276 18.33 -13.90 1.99
N LEU A 277 17.51 -14.41 1.07
CA LEU A 277 17.94 -15.39 0.08
C LEU A 277 19.00 -14.82 -0.88
N THR A 278 18.91 -13.54 -1.21
CA THR A 278 19.87 -12.89 -2.12
C THR A 278 21.29 -12.93 -1.59
N TRP A 279 21.44 -12.72 -0.28
CA TRP A 279 22.76 -12.75 0.38
C TRP A 279 23.21 -14.17 0.79
N ASP A 280 22.28 -15.12 0.85
CA ASP A 280 22.59 -16.55 1.04
C ASP A 280 22.83 -17.28 -0.29
N ASP A 281 22.62 -16.59 -1.45
CA ASP A 281 22.94 -17.03 -2.81
C ASP A 281 23.99 -16.11 -3.48
N PRO A 282 25.24 -16.10 -2.99
CA PRO A 282 26.23 -15.18 -3.50
C PRO A 282 26.64 -15.50 -4.94
N VAL A 283 26.73 -14.46 -5.76
CA VAL A 283 27.28 -14.58 -7.11
C VAL A 283 28.75 -14.96 -7.06
N THR A 284 29.10 -16.08 -7.70
CA THR A 284 30.46 -16.57 -7.76
C THR A 284 31.07 -16.34 -9.15
N SER A 285 32.38 -16.11 -9.22
CA SER A 285 33.08 -15.84 -10.47
C SER A 285 33.00 -16.98 -11.52
N ASN A 286 32.68 -18.18 -11.08
CA ASN A 286 32.52 -19.35 -11.92
C ASN A 286 31.04 -19.80 -12.06
N HIS A 287 30.09 -18.96 -11.60
CA HIS A 287 28.64 -19.24 -11.58
C HIS A 287 28.28 -20.56 -10.90
N SER A 288 29.12 -21.03 -9.97
CA SER A 288 28.74 -22.18 -9.13
C SER A 288 27.65 -21.77 -8.15
N ASN A 289 26.64 -22.62 -8.00
CA ASN A 289 25.60 -22.44 -7.01
C ASN A 289 26.19 -22.63 -5.60
N VAL A 290 26.05 -21.60 -4.74
CA VAL A 290 26.54 -21.64 -3.35
C VAL A 290 25.37 -21.37 -2.43
N LEU A 291 25.01 -22.38 -1.63
CA LEU A 291 23.95 -22.27 -0.63
C LEU A 291 24.56 -21.90 0.72
N LEU A 292 24.26 -20.71 1.20
CA LEU A 292 24.59 -20.25 2.55
C LEU A 292 23.35 -20.17 3.44
N HIS A 293 23.58 -19.96 4.74
CA HIS A 293 22.53 -19.73 5.75
C HIS A 293 22.94 -18.62 6.72
N ASN A 294 23.81 -17.71 6.27
CA ASN A 294 24.30 -16.62 7.11
C ASN A 294 23.21 -15.58 7.41
N TYR A 295 22.23 -15.49 6.50
CA TYR A 295 21.10 -14.57 6.57
C TYR A 295 19.75 -15.29 6.77
N PHE A 296 19.80 -16.53 7.25
CA PHE A 296 18.61 -17.33 7.51
C PHE A 296 18.20 -17.30 8.97
N LEU A 297 16.99 -16.77 9.27
CA LEU A 297 16.38 -16.67 10.62
C LEU A 297 17.27 -15.96 11.65
N ILE A 298 17.87 -14.86 11.27
CA ILE A 298 18.74 -14.05 12.14
C ILE A 298 17.99 -12.82 12.71
N ASP A 299 18.42 -12.36 13.89
CA ASP A 299 17.88 -11.13 14.46
C ASP A 299 18.47 -9.86 13.80
N ALA A 300 17.82 -8.69 14.03
CA ALA A 300 18.20 -7.43 13.41
C ALA A 300 19.64 -6.98 13.77
N ASN A 301 20.13 -7.27 14.98
CA ASN A 301 21.49 -6.90 15.37
C ASN A 301 22.52 -7.74 14.62
N THR A 302 22.27 -9.03 14.50
CA THR A 302 23.10 -9.95 13.70
C THR A 302 23.10 -9.51 12.24
N LEU A 303 21.94 -9.23 11.64
CA LEU A 303 21.82 -8.75 10.27
C LEU A 303 22.67 -7.49 10.01
N LEU A 304 22.51 -6.47 10.86
CA LEU A 304 23.26 -5.21 10.73
C LEU A 304 24.76 -5.39 11.01
N SER A 305 25.16 -6.36 11.82
CA SER A 305 26.58 -6.66 12.04
C SER A 305 27.24 -7.36 10.84
N LEU A 306 26.48 -8.14 10.07
CA LEU A 306 26.95 -8.80 8.85
C LEU A 306 27.10 -7.82 7.69
N ASP A 307 26.06 -7.02 7.43
CA ASP A 307 26.06 -5.97 6.39
C ASP A 307 25.11 -4.82 6.74
N MET A 308 25.66 -3.77 7.30
CA MET A 308 24.92 -2.53 7.56
C MET A 308 24.60 -1.75 6.28
N THR A 309 25.39 -1.90 5.21
CA THR A 309 25.29 -1.04 4.03
C THR A 309 23.98 -1.29 3.27
N SER A 310 23.66 -2.54 3.01
CA SER A 310 22.46 -2.94 2.25
C SER A 310 21.23 -3.06 3.13
N HIS A 311 21.40 -3.32 4.45
CA HIS A 311 20.33 -3.60 5.39
C HIS A 311 19.97 -2.45 6.33
N ASN A 312 20.48 -1.23 6.10
CA ASN A 312 20.14 -0.04 6.91
C ASN A 312 18.75 0.49 6.53
N PHE A 313 17.72 -0.09 7.12
CA PHE A 313 16.30 0.28 6.87
C PHE A 313 15.81 1.36 7.83
N ASN A 314 14.74 2.06 7.44
CA ASN A 314 14.11 3.08 8.28
C ASN A 314 13.30 2.42 9.41
N LYS A 315 13.87 2.37 10.60
CA LYS A 315 13.25 1.73 11.79
C LYS A 315 11.91 2.34 12.20
N SER A 316 11.60 3.58 11.78
CA SER A 316 10.29 4.19 12.10
C SER A 316 9.12 3.51 11.42
N TYR A 317 9.37 2.79 10.32
CA TYR A 317 8.36 2.01 9.60
C TYR A 317 8.20 0.58 10.16
N TYR A 318 9.11 0.15 11.02
CA TYR A 318 9.15 -1.21 11.58
C TYR A 318 9.40 -1.18 13.10
N PRO A 319 8.49 -0.55 13.89
CA PRO A 319 8.70 -0.36 15.32
C PRO A 319 8.89 -1.66 16.12
N GLU A 320 8.32 -2.76 15.64
CA GLU A 320 8.41 -4.10 16.23
C GLU A 320 9.80 -4.74 16.14
N LEU A 321 10.70 -4.16 15.35
CA LEU A 321 12.10 -4.63 15.19
C LEU A 321 13.10 -3.88 16.08
N ASN A 322 12.62 -2.98 16.94
CA ASN A 322 13.46 -2.17 17.83
C ASN A 322 13.76 -2.88 19.16
#